data_9e0c8966b018a40a8781f5993e66b15a
#
_entry.id   9e0c8966b018a40a8781f5993e66b15a
#
_cell.length_a   1.000
_cell.length_b   1.000
_cell.length_c   1.000
_cell.angle_alpha   90.00
_cell.angle_beta   90.00
_cell.angle_gamma   90.00
#
_symmetry.space_group_name_H-M   'P 1'
#
loop_
_entity.id
_entity.type
_entity.pdbx_description
1 polymer ?
#
loop_
_entity_poly.entity_id
_entity_poly.type
_entity_poly.pdbx_seq_one_letter_code
_entity_poly.pdbx_strand_id
1 'polypeptide(L)'
;MEFEGLIAIVTGGASGIGAAVTAVLEARGAKVAVLDLAPEQAATGTVRVRCDVSDDESVRAAVELTAQRLGGIDIVVNNAGVGAQGSVESNNDDEWHRVFDVNVLGMVRVSRAALPYLRRSEHASVVNTCSVAATAGLPQRALYSATKGAVLSLTLAMAADHVREGVRVNCVSPGTADTPWVERLLASATDPAEERAALEARQPLGRLITADEVAAAVAYLASPLASSTTGTVLAVDGGMQGLRLRPST
;
A
#
# COMPACT_ATOMS: atom_id res chain seq x y z
N MET A 1 -6.84 23.05 5.44
CA MET A 1 -6.96 21.58 5.67
C MET A 1 -5.56 21.00 5.79
N GLU A 2 -5.41 19.80 6.37
CA GLU A 2 -4.09 19.19 6.69
C GLU A 2 -3.19 19.00 5.46
N PHE A 3 -3.78 18.65 4.31
CA PHE A 3 -3.07 18.44 3.04
C PHE A 3 -3.37 19.53 2.00
N GLU A 4 -3.82 20.71 2.44
CA GLU A 4 -4.15 21.81 1.53
C GLU A 4 -2.96 22.15 0.64
N GLY A 5 -3.18 22.15 -0.66
CA GLY A 5 -2.15 22.46 -1.67
C GLY A 5 -1.20 21.31 -2.01
N LEU A 6 -1.20 20.19 -1.24
CA LEU A 6 -0.34 19.06 -1.52
C LEU A 6 -0.90 18.14 -2.61
N ILE A 7 0.01 17.52 -3.35
CA ILE A 7 -0.27 16.67 -4.49
C ILE A 7 0.17 15.24 -4.16
N ALA A 8 -0.76 14.28 -4.21
CA ALA A 8 -0.51 12.89 -3.92
C ALA A 8 -0.71 12.00 -5.14
N ILE A 9 0.14 10.98 -5.28
CA ILE A 9 -0.06 9.82 -6.14
C ILE A 9 -0.50 8.64 -5.27
N VAL A 10 -1.56 7.92 -5.69
CA VAL A 10 -1.98 6.66 -5.09
C VAL A 10 -2.03 5.58 -6.17
N THR A 11 -1.12 4.59 -6.09
CA THR A 11 -1.16 3.44 -7.00
C THR A 11 -2.17 2.39 -6.52
N GLY A 12 -2.91 1.78 -7.46
CA GLY A 12 -4.03 0.90 -7.11
C GLY A 12 -5.15 1.66 -6.40
N GLY A 13 -5.32 2.96 -6.73
CA GLY A 13 -6.22 3.88 -6.05
C GLY A 13 -7.70 3.75 -6.44
N ALA A 14 -8.03 2.86 -7.39
CA ALA A 14 -9.41 2.69 -7.85
C ALA A 14 -10.25 1.76 -6.96
N SER A 15 -9.65 0.98 -6.06
CA SER A 15 -10.38 0.01 -5.23
C SER A 15 -9.73 -0.23 -3.85
N GLY A 16 -10.48 -0.83 -2.94
CA GLY A 16 -10.00 -1.31 -1.65
C GLY A 16 -9.28 -0.23 -0.82
N ILE A 17 -8.12 -0.58 -0.26
CA ILE A 17 -7.32 0.32 0.56
C ILE A 17 -6.91 1.58 -0.22
N GLY A 18 -6.52 1.43 -1.50
CA GLY A 18 -6.12 2.57 -2.32
C GLY A 18 -7.24 3.58 -2.54
N ALA A 19 -8.47 3.12 -2.76
CA ALA A 19 -9.64 3.99 -2.89
C ALA A 19 -9.96 4.73 -1.57
N ALA A 20 -9.87 4.05 -0.43
CA ALA A 20 -10.05 4.67 0.88
C ALA A 20 -8.95 5.72 1.18
N VAL A 21 -7.69 5.42 0.81
CA VAL A 21 -6.58 6.39 0.91
C VAL A 21 -6.85 7.61 0.03
N THR A 22 -7.25 7.41 -1.22
CA THR A 22 -7.61 8.51 -2.13
C THR A 22 -8.66 9.40 -1.50
N ALA A 23 -9.76 8.81 -1.02
CA ALA A 23 -10.86 9.54 -0.42
C ALA A 23 -10.44 10.33 0.83
N VAL A 24 -9.67 9.73 1.74
CA VAL A 24 -9.24 10.42 2.98
C VAL A 24 -8.26 11.56 2.71
N LEU A 25 -7.34 11.41 1.74
CA LEU A 25 -6.42 12.49 1.37
C LEU A 25 -7.15 13.65 0.71
N GLU A 26 -8.08 13.39 -0.20
CA GLU A 26 -8.91 14.45 -0.82
C GLU A 26 -9.81 15.15 0.20
N ALA A 27 -10.47 14.41 1.08
CA ALA A 27 -11.30 14.98 2.14
C ALA A 27 -10.52 15.90 3.09
N ARG A 28 -9.19 15.71 3.20
CA ARG A 28 -8.29 16.54 4.00
C ARG A 28 -7.55 17.62 3.18
N GLY A 29 -7.86 17.79 1.89
CA GLY A 29 -7.41 18.89 1.05
C GLY A 29 -6.33 18.61 0.02
N ALA A 30 -5.85 17.35 -0.11
CA ALA A 30 -4.91 17.00 -1.16
C ALA A 30 -5.57 16.97 -2.54
N LYS A 31 -4.78 17.27 -3.58
CA LYS A 31 -5.10 16.87 -4.95
C LYS A 31 -4.52 15.47 -5.19
N VAL A 32 -5.34 14.51 -5.58
CA VAL A 32 -4.91 13.12 -5.69
C VAL A 32 -4.95 12.64 -7.14
N ALA A 33 -3.83 12.08 -7.62
CA ALA A 33 -3.78 11.30 -8.84
C ALA A 33 -3.92 9.81 -8.52
N VAL A 34 -4.97 9.19 -9.03
CA VAL A 34 -5.19 7.75 -9.00
C VAL A 34 -4.48 7.11 -10.19
N LEU A 35 -3.47 6.30 -9.90
CA LEU A 35 -2.76 5.49 -10.88
C LEU A 35 -3.23 4.03 -10.76
N ASP A 36 -3.95 3.54 -11.77
CA ASP A 36 -4.55 2.20 -11.74
C ASP A 36 -4.62 1.60 -13.15
N LEU A 37 -4.80 0.29 -13.24
CA LEU A 37 -5.09 -0.39 -14.53
C LEU A 37 -6.48 -0.01 -15.06
N ALA A 38 -7.43 0.26 -14.14
CA ALA A 38 -8.81 0.64 -14.41
C ALA A 38 -9.20 1.92 -13.66
N PRO A 39 -8.54 3.06 -13.94
CA PRO A 39 -8.69 4.30 -13.17
C PRO A 39 -10.10 4.92 -13.28
N GLU A 40 -10.87 4.54 -14.30
CA GLU A 40 -12.27 4.94 -14.47
C GLU A 40 -13.20 4.41 -13.37
N GLN A 41 -12.80 3.34 -12.68
CA GLN A 41 -13.55 2.77 -11.56
C GLN A 41 -13.36 3.55 -10.25
N ALA A 42 -12.41 4.47 -10.18
CA ALA A 42 -12.19 5.28 -9.01
C ALA A 42 -13.41 6.19 -8.73
N ALA A 43 -13.97 6.12 -7.53
CA ALA A 43 -15.08 6.99 -7.12
C ALA A 43 -14.64 8.43 -6.92
N THR A 44 -13.40 8.63 -6.42
CA THR A 44 -12.78 9.93 -6.15
C THR A 44 -11.43 10.02 -6.86
N GLY A 45 -10.74 11.13 -6.75
CA GLY A 45 -9.45 11.37 -7.40
C GLY A 45 -9.52 12.57 -8.34
N THR A 46 -8.67 13.56 -8.09
CA THR A 46 -8.59 14.79 -8.90
C THR A 46 -8.17 14.46 -10.34
N VAL A 47 -7.23 13.53 -10.50
CA VAL A 47 -6.75 13.03 -11.79
C VAL A 47 -6.74 11.51 -11.78
N ARG A 48 -7.22 10.91 -12.86
CA ARG A 48 -7.23 9.47 -13.07
C ARG A 48 -6.33 9.13 -14.24
N VAL A 49 -5.36 8.25 -14.02
CA VAL A 49 -4.34 7.88 -15.01
C VAL A 49 -4.21 6.37 -15.09
N ARG A 50 -4.36 5.83 -16.30
CA ARG A 50 -4.05 4.40 -16.52
C ARG A 50 -2.56 4.19 -16.32
N CYS A 51 -2.21 3.25 -15.45
CA CYS A 51 -0.84 2.92 -15.12
C CYS A 51 -0.72 1.43 -14.77
N ASP A 52 0.16 0.76 -15.47
CA ASP A 52 0.64 -0.57 -15.11
C ASP A 52 1.98 -0.44 -14.37
N VAL A 53 2.00 -0.76 -13.08
CA VAL A 53 3.23 -0.65 -12.27
C VAL A 53 4.29 -1.68 -12.65
N SER A 54 3.95 -2.71 -13.41
CA SER A 54 4.90 -3.69 -13.96
C SER A 54 5.60 -3.20 -15.23
N ASP A 55 5.16 -2.07 -15.80
CA ASP A 55 5.76 -1.44 -16.99
C ASP A 55 6.39 -0.09 -16.64
N ASP A 56 7.72 0.02 -16.82
CA ASP A 56 8.49 1.23 -16.49
C ASP A 56 8.09 2.44 -17.35
N GLU A 57 7.76 2.23 -18.62
CA GLU A 57 7.31 3.30 -19.51
C GLU A 57 5.94 3.84 -19.09
N SER A 58 5.00 2.94 -18.80
CA SER A 58 3.69 3.28 -18.25
C SER A 58 3.79 4.09 -16.96
N VAL A 59 4.67 3.67 -16.03
CA VAL A 59 4.90 4.37 -14.77
C VAL A 59 5.46 5.77 -14.99
N ARG A 60 6.52 5.89 -15.81
CA ARG A 60 7.14 7.21 -16.08
C ARG A 60 6.15 8.17 -16.72
N ALA A 61 5.40 7.73 -17.72
CA ALA A 61 4.39 8.55 -18.39
C ALA A 61 3.29 8.99 -17.40
N ALA A 62 2.81 8.09 -16.53
CA ALA A 62 1.76 8.41 -15.56
C ALA A 62 2.23 9.41 -14.49
N VAL A 63 3.45 9.26 -13.99
CA VAL A 63 4.05 10.18 -13.00
C VAL A 63 4.29 11.55 -13.61
N GLU A 64 4.86 11.61 -14.81
CA GLU A 64 5.08 12.85 -15.54
C GLU A 64 3.77 13.59 -15.83
N LEU A 65 2.76 12.87 -16.34
CA LEU A 65 1.43 13.43 -16.61
C LEU A 65 0.79 14.00 -15.33
N THR A 66 0.95 13.32 -14.21
CA THR A 66 0.47 13.79 -12.90
C THR A 66 1.13 15.11 -12.53
N ALA A 67 2.48 15.15 -12.59
CA ALA A 67 3.23 16.36 -12.26
C ALA A 67 2.89 17.54 -13.19
N GLN A 68 2.68 17.30 -14.48
CA GLN A 68 2.28 18.33 -15.44
C GLN A 68 0.87 18.88 -15.14
N ARG A 69 -0.09 17.99 -14.80
CA ARG A 69 -1.48 18.39 -14.57
C ARG A 69 -1.71 19.08 -13.23
N LEU A 70 -0.99 18.66 -12.19
CA LEU A 70 -1.21 19.12 -10.82
C LEU A 70 -0.15 20.12 -10.34
N GLY A 71 1.01 20.18 -11.00
CA GLY A 71 2.08 21.13 -10.71
C GLY A 71 3.24 20.58 -9.89
N GLY A 72 3.22 19.31 -9.51
CA GLY A 72 4.27 18.67 -8.70
C GLY A 72 3.83 17.33 -8.14
N ILE A 73 4.62 16.79 -7.18
CA ILE A 73 4.29 15.61 -6.39
C ILE A 73 4.93 15.76 -5.02
N ASP A 74 4.11 15.69 -3.97
CA ASP A 74 4.54 15.79 -2.58
C ASP A 74 4.45 14.45 -1.86
N ILE A 75 3.47 13.63 -2.23
CA ILE A 75 3.15 12.37 -1.55
C ILE A 75 3.05 11.24 -2.58
N VAL A 76 3.69 10.12 -2.28
CA VAL A 76 3.53 8.86 -3.03
C VAL A 76 3.02 7.77 -2.10
N VAL A 77 1.88 7.19 -2.43
CA VAL A 77 1.35 5.99 -1.76
C VAL A 77 1.47 4.81 -2.72
N ASN A 78 2.46 3.97 -2.47
CA ASN A 78 2.68 2.73 -3.18
C ASN A 78 1.76 1.65 -2.60
N ASN A 79 0.56 1.53 -3.16
CA ASN A 79 -0.45 0.59 -2.68
C ASN A 79 -0.76 -0.53 -3.69
N ALA A 80 -0.54 -0.31 -4.98
CA ALA A 80 -0.76 -1.36 -5.99
C ALA A 80 -0.04 -2.65 -5.62
N GLY A 81 -0.75 -3.77 -5.72
CA GLY A 81 -0.21 -5.07 -5.39
C GLY A 81 -1.18 -6.20 -5.65
N VAL A 82 -0.63 -7.40 -5.77
CA VAL A 82 -1.38 -8.64 -5.99
C VAL A 82 -1.06 -9.64 -4.89
N GLY A 83 -2.07 -10.44 -4.51
CA GLY A 83 -1.89 -11.55 -3.59
C GLY A 83 -1.34 -12.78 -4.31
N ALA A 84 -0.75 -13.69 -3.54
CA ALA A 84 -0.44 -15.04 -3.96
C ALA A 84 -0.77 -16.02 -2.85
N GLN A 85 -1.33 -17.17 -3.21
CA GLN A 85 -1.58 -18.30 -2.31
C GLN A 85 -0.61 -19.42 -2.66
N GLY A 86 -0.26 -20.23 -1.69
CA GLY A 86 0.55 -21.41 -1.90
C GLY A 86 1.77 -21.49 -0.98
N SER A 87 2.24 -22.72 -0.78
CA SER A 87 3.53 -23.03 -0.14
C SER A 87 4.67 -22.75 -1.13
N VAL A 88 5.91 -22.98 -0.69
CA VAL A 88 7.08 -22.84 -1.56
C VAL A 88 7.06 -23.77 -2.79
N GLU A 89 6.32 -24.88 -2.69
CA GLU A 89 6.20 -25.87 -3.76
C GLU A 89 5.09 -25.55 -4.77
N SER A 90 4.13 -24.68 -4.40
CA SER A 90 2.90 -24.48 -5.14
C SER A 90 3.04 -23.47 -6.28
N ASN A 91 3.88 -22.43 -6.09
CA ASN A 91 4.02 -21.34 -7.04
C ASN A 91 5.22 -21.59 -7.96
N ASN A 92 5.01 -21.56 -9.28
CA ASN A 92 6.08 -21.67 -10.26
C ASN A 92 6.87 -20.36 -10.42
N ASP A 93 8.01 -20.41 -11.09
CA ASP A 93 8.91 -19.26 -11.25
C ASP A 93 8.24 -18.07 -11.96
N ASP A 94 7.36 -18.30 -12.92
CA ASP A 94 6.63 -17.23 -13.63
C ASP A 94 5.72 -16.46 -12.67
N GLU A 95 5.05 -17.16 -11.73
CA GLU A 95 4.24 -16.50 -10.71
C GLU A 95 5.11 -15.75 -9.70
N TRP A 96 6.26 -16.31 -9.31
CA TRP A 96 7.24 -15.62 -8.49
C TRP A 96 7.68 -14.32 -9.17
N HIS A 97 8.10 -14.37 -10.42
CA HIS A 97 8.53 -13.18 -11.17
C HIS A 97 7.42 -12.15 -11.26
N ARG A 98 6.21 -12.55 -11.65
CA ARG A 98 5.06 -11.65 -11.79
C ARG A 98 4.70 -10.95 -10.47
N VAL A 99 4.64 -11.68 -9.36
CA VAL A 99 4.23 -11.10 -8.08
C VAL A 99 5.32 -10.18 -7.51
N PHE A 100 6.60 -10.53 -7.66
CA PHE A 100 7.71 -9.65 -7.33
C PHE A 100 7.74 -8.40 -8.20
N ASP A 101 7.48 -8.54 -9.49
CA ASP A 101 7.47 -7.43 -10.43
C ASP A 101 6.40 -6.38 -10.04
N VAL A 102 5.19 -6.82 -9.74
CA VAL A 102 4.11 -5.90 -9.31
C VAL A 102 4.37 -5.36 -7.90
N ASN A 103 4.60 -6.24 -6.91
CA ASN A 103 4.59 -5.86 -5.49
C ASN A 103 5.86 -5.13 -5.04
N VAL A 104 6.99 -5.37 -5.69
CA VAL A 104 8.30 -4.83 -5.29
C VAL A 104 8.83 -3.90 -6.37
N LEU A 105 9.08 -4.39 -7.59
CA LEU A 105 9.63 -3.55 -8.66
C LEU A 105 8.68 -2.43 -9.07
N GLY A 106 7.36 -2.65 -9.01
CA GLY A 106 6.37 -1.60 -9.23
C GLY A 106 6.56 -0.42 -8.27
N MET A 107 6.75 -0.68 -6.97
CA MET A 107 7.04 0.38 -5.99
C MET A 107 8.38 1.08 -6.26
N VAL A 108 9.39 0.32 -6.69
CA VAL A 108 10.70 0.89 -7.08
C VAL A 108 10.55 1.82 -8.28
N ARG A 109 9.83 1.40 -9.32
CA ARG A 109 9.60 2.22 -10.53
C ARG A 109 8.89 3.52 -10.20
N VAL A 110 7.76 3.44 -9.46
CA VAL A 110 6.97 4.62 -9.07
C VAL A 110 7.80 5.57 -8.21
N SER A 111 8.48 5.05 -7.18
CA SER A 111 9.31 5.88 -6.31
C SER A 111 10.45 6.55 -7.10
N ARG A 112 11.17 5.79 -7.94
CA ARG A 112 12.25 6.31 -8.79
C ARG A 112 11.76 7.43 -9.72
N ALA A 113 10.60 7.27 -10.35
CA ALA A 113 10.02 8.27 -11.24
C ALA A 113 9.57 9.53 -10.47
N ALA A 114 9.07 9.37 -9.24
CA ALA A 114 8.56 10.46 -8.42
C ALA A 114 9.67 11.23 -7.66
N LEU A 115 10.81 10.61 -7.34
CA LEU A 115 11.90 11.22 -6.54
C LEU A 115 12.34 12.61 -7.03
N PRO A 116 12.49 12.91 -8.35
CA PRO A 116 12.86 14.25 -8.81
C PRO A 116 11.85 15.34 -8.42
N TYR A 117 10.57 14.98 -8.25
CA TYR A 117 9.52 15.87 -7.79
C TYR A 117 9.50 15.97 -6.27
N LEU A 118 9.58 14.83 -5.57
CA LEU A 118 9.64 14.76 -4.11
C LEU A 118 10.78 15.61 -3.53
N ARG A 119 11.98 15.58 -4.13
CA ARG A 119 13.12 16.41 -3.72
C ARG A 119 12.88 17.92 -3.78
N ARG A 120 11.84 18.37 -4.47
CA ARG A 120 11.45 19.78 -4.58
C ARG A 120 10.32 20.15 -3.62
N SER A 121 9.73 19.16 -2.98
CA SER A 121 8.64 19.36 -2.02
C SER A 121 9.20 19.64 -0.63
N GLU A 122 8.59 20.57 0.09
CA GLU A 122 8.87 20.82 1.51
C GLU A 122 8.23 19.77 2.43
N HIS A 123 7.34 18.93 1.89
CA HIS A 123 6.54 17.96 2.64
C HIS A 123 6.60 16.54 2.06
N ALA A 124 7.73 16.20 1.43
CA ALA A 124 7.89 14.95 0.71
C ALA A 124 7.67 13.71 1.60
N SER A 125 6.78 12.82 1.16
CA SER A 125 6.48 11.57 1.86
C SER A 125 6.21 10.43 0.89
N VAL A 126 6.80 9.28 1.17
CA VAL A 126 6.48 8.00 0.54
C VAL A 126 5.89 7.06 1.59
N VAL A 127 4.73 6.49 1.32
CA VAL A 127 4.11 5.48 2.17
C VAL A 127 3.90 4.20 1.36
N ASN A 128 4.56 3.13 1.78
CA ASN A 128 4.46 1.82 1.14
C ASN A 128 3.42 0.95 1.85
N THR A 129 2.58 0.23 1.11
CA THR A 129 1.66 -0.76 1.66
C THR A 129 2.37 -2.11 1.79
N CYS A 130 2.86 -2.39 3.00
CA CYS A 130 3.41 -3.69 3.40
C CYS A 130 2.28 -4.69 3.71
N SER A 131 2.48 -5.57 4.68
CA SER A 131 1.48 -6.51 5.22
C SER A 131 2.03 -7.14 6.49
N VAL A 132 1.16 -7.57 7.38
CA VAL A 132 1.51 -8.48 8.49
C VAL A 132 2.22 -9.74 8.00
N ALA A 133 1.99 -10.17 6.77
CA ALA A 133 2.68 -11.29 6.12
C ALA A 133 4.21 -11.11 5.98
N ALA A 134 4.71 -9.86 6.12
CA ALA A 134 6.16 -9.61 6.13
C ALA A 134 6.84 -10.11 7.41
N THR A 135 6.11 -10.23 8.52
CA THR A 135 6.67 -10.47 9.86
C THR A 135 5.99 -11.62 10.60
N ALA A 136 4.76 -11.99 10.24
CA ALA A 136 4.05 -13.14 10.75
C ALA A 136 4.13 -14.32 9.78
N GLY A 137 4.51 -15.50 10.27
CA GLY A 137 4.52 -16.73 9.45
C GLY A 137 3.10 -17.19 9.17
N LEU A 138 2.62 -16.93 7.97
CA LEU A 138 1.28 -17.32 7.53
C LEU A 138 1.35 -18.57 6.64
N PRO A 139 0.57 -19.62 6.92
CA PRO A 139 0.52 -20.78 6.04
C PRO A 139 -0.03 -20.39 4.66
N GLN A 140 0.46 -21.09 3.62
CA GLN A 140 0.05 -20.87 2.23
C GLN A 140 0.22 -19.42 1.74
N ARG A 141 1.33 -18.76 2.14
CA ARG A 141 1.66 -17.38 1.76
C ARG A 141 3.14 -17.16 1.47
N ALA A 142 3.88 -18.21 1.11
CA ALA A 142 5.34 -18.14 0.93
C ALA A 142 5.77 -17.00 -0.02
N LEU A 143 5.26 -17.00 -1.25
CA LEU A 143 5.56 -15.99 -2.26
C LEU A 143 5.11 -14.58 -1.82
N TYR A 144 3.87 -14.44 -1.35
CA TYR A 144 3.35 -13.15 -0.91
C TYR A 144 4.16 -12.58 0.26
N SER A 145 4.46 -13.41 1.26
CA SER A 145 5.28 -13.02 2.42
C SER A 145 6.67 -12.57 2.01
N ALA A 146 7.30 -13.27 1.08
CA ALA A 146 8.62 -12.87 0.55
C ALA A 146 8.58 -11.47 -0.09
N THR A 147 7.55 -11.16 -0.91
CA THR A 147 7.41 -9.82 -1.49
C THR A 147 7.18 -8.75 -0.43
N LYS A 148 6.38 -9.04 0.59
CA LYS A 148 6.09 -8.06 1.66
C LYS A 148 7.27 -7.88 2.61
N GLY A 149 8.07 -8.91 2.85
CA GLY A 149 9.38 -8.81 3.51
C GLY A 149 10.35 -7.90 2.72
N ALA A 150 10.38 -8.05 1.40
CA ALA A 150 11.17 -7.18 0.52
C ALA A 150 10.71 -5.71 0.59
N VAL A 151 9.39 -5.45 0.61
CA VAL A 151 8.83 -4.08 0.76
C VAL A 151 9.22 -3.46 2.09
N LEU A 152 9.22 -4.24 3.18
CA LEU A 152 9.64 -3.77 4.50
C LEU A 152 11.11 -3.32 4.47
N SER A 153 12.00 -4.17 3.97
CA SER A 153 13.44 -3.86 3.86
C SER A 153 13.70 -2.70 2.90
N LEU A 154 13.00 -2.64 1.77
CA LEU A 154 13.07 -1.53 0.80
C LEU A 154 12.68 -0.21 1.45
N THR A 155 11.62 -0.19 2.28
CA THR A 155 11.18 1.01 2.99
C THR A 155 12.28 1.57 3.89
N LEU A 156 12.95 0.71 4.66
CA LEU A 156 14.05 1.12 5.55
C LEU A 156 15.26 1.65 4.77
N ALA A 157 15.64 0.97 3.69
CA ALA A 157 16.73 1.40 2.84
C ALA A 157 16.44 2.77 2.20
N MET A 158 15.26 2.94 1.60
CA MET A 158 14.84 4.22 1.01
C MET A 158 14.77 5.34 2.06
N ALA A 159 14.31 5.05 3.28
CA ALA A 159 14.32 6.03 4.35
C ALA A 159 15.75 6.49 4.70
N ALA A 160 16.69 5.56 4.79
CA ALA A 160 18.10 5.88 5.06
C ALA A 160 18.75 6.69 3.93
N ASP A 161 18.45 6.34 2.67
CA ASP A 161 19.02 7.02 1.51
C ASP A 161 18.53 8.47 1.37
N HIS A 162 17.25 8.72 1.67
CA HIS A 162 16.57 9.98 1.31
C HIS A 162 16.24 10.91 2.48
N VAL A 163 16.50 10.51 3.74
CA VAL A 163 16.19 11.35 4.92
C VAL A 163 16.89 12.71 4.86
N ARG A 164 18.12 12.77 4.38
CA ARG A 164 18.88 14.04 4.24
C ARG A 164 18.45 14.88 3.05
N GLU A 165 17.68 14.31 2.14
CA GLU A 165 17.04 15.00 1.01
C GLU A 165 15.66 15.56 1.39
N GLY A 166 15.23 15.41 2.65
CA GLY A 166 13.93 15.83 3.14
C GLY A 166 12.76 14.90 2.78
N VAL A 167 13.03 13.72 2.21
CA VAL A 167 12.01 12.74 1.83
C VAL A 167 11.84 11.71 2.93
N ARG A 168 10.67 11.68 3.56
CA ARG A 168 10.30 10.65 4.54
C ARG A 168 9.79 9.40 3.83
N VAL A 169 10.19 8.22 4.29
CA VAL A 169 9.71 6.96 3.73
C VAL A 169 9.27 6.05 4.87
N ASN A 170 8.03 5.61 4.84
CA ASN A 170 7.42 4.75 5.85
C ASN A 170 6.60 3.65 5.20
N CYS A 171 6.14 2.66 5.98
CA CYS A 171 5.13 1.74 5.50
C CYS A 171 4.04 1.48 6.55
N VAL A 172 2.84 1.17 6.04
CA VAL A 172 1.78 0.53 6.84
C VAL A 172 1.88 -0.98 6.69
N SER A 173 1.58 -1.71 7.77
CA SER A 173 1.53 -3.17 7.77
C SER A 173 0.12 -3.64 8.16
N PRO A 174 -0.80 -3.74 7.19
CA PRO A 174 -2.15 -4.19 7.46
C PRO A 174 -2.22 -5.67 7.81
N GLY A 175 -3.17 -6.03 8.67
CA GLY A 175 -3.68 -7.38 8.83
C GLY A 175 -4.58 -7.77 7.64
N THR A 176 -5.53 -8.69 7.86
CA THR A 176 -6.53 -9.01 6.83
C THR A 176 -7.57 -7.89 6.79
N ALA A 177 -7.56 -7.10 5.72
CA ALA A 177 -8.50 -5.99 5.52
C ALA A 177 -9.71 -6.44 4.69
N ASP A 178 -10.91 -6.05 5.12
CA ASP A 178 -12.17 -6.29 4.39
C ASP A 178 -12.18 -5.44 3.12
N THR A 179 -11.92 -6.07 1.99
CA THR A 179 -11.69 -5.41 0.70
C THR A 179 -12.22 -6.31 -0.42
N PRO A 180 -12.44 -5.78 -1.63
CA PRO A 180 -12.84 -6.59 -2.79
C PRO A 180 -11.89 -7.77 -3.09
N TRP A 181 -10.63 -7.68 -2.67
CA TRP A 181 -9.71 -8.82 -2.80
C TRP A 181 -10.09 -9.96 -1.84
N VAL A 182 -10.42 -9.65 -0.58
CA VAL A 182 -10.88 -10.66 0.39
C VAL A 182 -12.23 -11.22 -0.02
N GLU A 183 -13.15 -10.40 -0.56
CA GLU A 183 -14.43 -10.87 -1.11
C GLU A 183 -14.22 -11.92 -2.21
N ARG A 184 -13.29 -11.67 -3.15
CA ARG A 184 -12.94 -12.66 -4.19
C ARG A 184 -12.30 -13.93 -3.61
N LEU A 185 -11.47 -13.79 -2.57
CA LEU A 185 -10.88 -14.93 -1.86
C LEU A 185 -11.98 -15.79 -1.25
N LEU A 186 -12.93 -15.18 -0.54
CA LEU A 186 -14.06 -15.86 0.09
C LEU A 186 -14.96 -16.51 -0.97
N ALA A 187 -15.24 -15.84 -2.08
CA ALA A 187 -16.06 -16.39 -3.18
C ALA A 187 -15.42 -17.62 -3.84
N SER A 188 -14.10 -17.80 -3.73
CA SER A 188 -13.39 -18.98 -4.24
C SER A 188 -13.26 -20.14 -3.23
N ALA A 189 -13.62 -19.90 -1.97
CA ALA A 189 -13.54 -20.91 -0.91
C ALA A 189 -14.71 -21.92 -1.01
N THR A 190 -14.47 -23.14 -0.54
CA THR A 190 -15.51 -24.20 -0.47
C THR A 190 -16.63 -23.81 0.48
N ASP A 191 -16.31 -23.17 1.61
CA ASP A 191 -17.26 -22.55 2.54
C ASP A 191 -16.80 -21.12 2.84
N PRO A 192 -17.41 -20.11 2.21
CA PRO A 192 -17.07 -18.71 2.43
C PRO A 192 -17.26 -18.23 3.87
N ALA A 193 -18.24 -18.80 4.60
CA ALA A 193 -18.53 -18.38 5.98
C ALA A 193 -17.46 -18.92 6.94
N GLU A 194 -17.07 -20.17 6.78
CA GLU A 194 -15.98 -20.80 7.55
C GLU A 194 -14.65 -20.10 7.28
N GLU A 195 -14.33 -19.82 6.00
CA GLU A 195 -13.09 -19.11 5.64
C GLU A 195 -13.08 -17.69 6.22
N ARG A 196 -14.22 -16.96 6.19
CA ARG A 196 -14.33 -15.64 6.82
C ARG A 196 -14.08 -15.72 8.32
N ALA A 197 -14.71 -16.67 9.02
CA ALA A 197 -14.52 -16.86 10.44
C ALA A 197 -13.06 -17.20 10.79
N ALA A 198 -12.38 -18.01 9.96
CA ALA A 198 -10.97 -18.34 10.10
C ALA A 198 -10.07 -17.10 9.89
N LEU A 199 -10.39 -16.22 8.94
CA LEU A 199 -9.68 -14.95 8.73
C LEU A 199 -9.84 -14.00 9.92
N GLU A 200 -11.04 -13.89 10.48
CA GLU A 200 -11.34 -13.06 11.64
C GLU A 200 -10.65 -13.58 12.91
N ALA A 201 -10.71 -14.89 13.14
CA ALA A 201 -10.09 -15.54 14.31
C ALA A 201 -8.56 -15.41 14.34
N ARG A 202 -7.89 -15.21 13.19
CA ARG A 202 -6.46 -14.96 13.14
C ARG A 202 -6.05 -13.60 13.68
N GLN A 203 -6.97 -12.66 13.75
CA GLN A 203 -6.71 -11.32 14.27
C GLN A 203 -7.15 -11.25 15.74
N PRO A 204 -6.25 -10.92 16.68
CA PRO A 204 -6.59 -10.77 18.10
C PRO A 204 -7.79 -9.85 18.36
N LEU A 205 -8.03 -8.88 17.49
CA LEU A 205 -9.19 -7.99 17.53
C LEU A 205 -10.53 -8.71 17.28
N GLY A 206 -10.51 -9.92 16.71
CA GLY A 206 -11.70 -10.76 16.45
C GLY A 206 -12.54 -10.32 15.25
N ARG A 207 -12.02 -9.45 14.39
CA ARG A 207 -12.66 -9.01 13.15
C ARG A 207 -11.64 -8.66 12.08
N LEU A 208 -12.08 -8.58 10.83
CA LEU A 208 -11.28 -7.96 9.77
C LEU A 208 -11.10 -6.46 10.06
N ILE A 209 -9.94 -5.91 9.66
CA ILE A 209 -9.75 -4.46 9.66
C ILE A 209 -10.43 -3.85 8.44
N THR A 210 -10.79 -2.57 8.52
CA THR A 210 -11.40 -1.87 7.40
C THR A 210 -10.34 -1.19 6.53
N ALA A 211 -10.68 -0.92 5.27
CA ALA A 211 -9.85 -0.11 4.39
C ALA A 211 -9.65 1.32 4.96
N ASP A 212 -10.65 1.87 5.63
CA ASP A 212 -10.59 3.20 6.24
C ASP A 212 -9.62 3.26 7.43
N GLU A 213 -9.52 2.20 8.24
CA GLU A 213 -8.54 2.11 9.32
C GLU A 213 -7.10 2.16 8.77
N VAL A 214 -6.86 1.46 7.65
CA VAL A 214 -5.56 1.52 6.97
C VAL A 214 -5.32 2.90 6.34
N ALA A 215 -6.34 3.48 5.71
CA ALA A 215 -6.26 4.79 5.08
C ALA A 215 -5.94 5.90 6.10
N ALA A 216 -6.51 5.83 7.30
CA ALA A 216 -6.22 6.76 8.39
C ALA A 216 -4.73 6.70 8.82
N ALA A 217 -4.17 5.49 8.89
CA ALA A 217 -2.75 5.28 9.19
C ALA A 217 -1.83 5.78 8.06
N VAL A 218 -2.20 5.55 6.79
CA VAL A 218 -1.48 6.10 5.63
C VAL A 218 -1.51 7.62 5.66
N ALA A 219 -2.67 8.24 5.93
CA ALA A 219 -2.79 9.68 6.02
C ALA A 219 -1.90 10.26 7.15
N TYR A 220 -1.85 9.61 8.32
CA TYR A 220 -0.92 10.01 9.38
C TYR A 220 0.54 10.00 8.91
N LEU A 221 1.00 8.91 8.29
CA LEU A 221 2.38 8.80 7.81
C LEU A 221 2.71 9.78 6.67
N ALA A 222 1.72 10.12 5.84
CA ALA A 222 1.85 11.09 4.76
C ALA A 222 1.83 12.54 5.26
N SER A 223 1.24 12.79 6.44
CA SER A 223 1.00 14.13 6.98
C SER A 223 2.27 14.95 7.20
N PRO A 224 2.26 16.25 6.86
CA PRO A 224 3.29 17.20 7.28
C PRO A 224 3.51 17.23 8.80
N LEU A 225 2.47 16.92 9.59
CA LEU A 225 2.54 16.87 11.06
C LEU A 225 3.39 15.69 11.57
N ALA A 226 3.60 14.66 10.74
CA ALA A 226 4.47 13.52 11.04
C ALA A 226 5.93 13.75 10.59
N SER A 227 6.41 14.98 10.65
CA SER A 227 7.71 15.41 10.09
C SER A 227 8.93 14.67 10.65
N SER A 228 8.85 14.14 11.86
CA SER A 228 9.92 13.35 12.48
C SER A 228 9.75 11.83 12.32
N THR A 229 8.72 11.38 11.57
CA THR A 229 8.43 9.95 11.37
C THR A 229 8.96 9.50 10.01
N THR A 230 10.05 8.75 10.02
CA THR A 230 10.63 8.10 8.82
C THR A 230 11.25 6.76 9.20
N GLY A 231 11.30 5.81 8.28
CA GLY A 231 11.76 4.44 8.52
C GLY A 231 10.84 3.63 9.45
N THR A 232 9.58 4.03 9.59
CA THR A 232 8.62 3.39 10.49
C THR A 232 7.77 2.36 9.76
N VAL A 233 7.50 1.26 10.46
CA VAL A 233 6.50 0.25 10.09
C VAL A 233 5.32 0.39 11.04
N LEU A 234 4.22 0.95 10.55
CA LEU A 234 3.01 1.15 11.36
C LEU A 234 2.06 -0.03 11.17
N ALA A 235 1.93 -0.86 12.20
CA ALA A 235 1.00 -1.99 12.19
C ALA A 235 -0.45 -1.50 12.29
N VAL A 236 -1.28 -2.00 11.38
CA VAL A 236 -2.75 -1.84 11.36
C VAL A 236 -3.33 -3.23 11.18
N ASP A 237 -3.14 -4.10 12.16
CA ASP A 237 -3.31 -5.54 12.02
C ASP A 237 -4.16 -6.20 13.13
N GLY A 238 -4.84 -5.38 13.92
CA GLY A 238 -5.65 -5.88 15.03
C GLY A 238 -4.85 -6.65 16.10
N GLY A 239 -3.53 -6.41 16.18
CA GLY A 239 -2.62 -7.06 17.12
C GLY A 239 -2.01 -8.37 16.61
N MET A 240 -2.22 -8.73 15.36
CA MET A 240 -1.83 -10.03 14.79
C MET A 240 -0.32 -10.28 14.85
N GLN A 241 0.50 -9.27 14.65
CA GLN A 241 1.96 -9.39 14.74
C GLN A 241 2.45 -9.52 16.18
N GLY A 242 1.96 -8.68 17.09
CA GLY A 242 2.57 -8.46 18.40
C GLY A 242 1.90 -9.14 19.58
N LEU A 243 0.60 -9.47 19.50
CA LEU A 243 -0.15 -9.97 20.64
C LEU A 243 -0.20 -11.50 20.67
N ARG A 244 -0.17 -12.04 21.90
CA ARG A 244 -0.40 -13.46 22.18
C ARG A 244 -1.48 -13.54 23.26
N LEU A 245 -2.71 -13.82 22.85
CA LEU A 245 -3.85 -13.90 23.77
C LEU A 245 -3.88 -15.28 24.47
N ARG A 246 -4.41 -15.27 25.69
CA ARG A 246 -4.80 -16.53 26.33
C ARG A 246 -6.08 -17.05 25.66
N PRO A 247 -6.27 -18.39 25.60
CA PRO A 247 -7.55 -18.94 25.17
C PRO A 247 -8.70 -18.32 25.98
N SER A 248 -9.79 -17.99 25.30
CA SER A 248 -11.02 -17.59 26.00
C SER A 248 -11.53 -18.77 26.83
N THR A 249 -11.75 -18.58 28.13
CA THR A 249 -12.35 -19.55 29.03
C THR A 249 -13.84 -19.68 28.74
#